data_81cd55abfded0f1640435e1ca6aebf5d
#
_entry.id   81cd55abfded0f1640435e1ca6aebf5d
#
_cell.length_a   1.000
_cell.length_b   1.000
_cell.length_c   1.000
_cell.angle_alpha   90.00
_cell.angle_beta   90.00
_cell.angle_gamma   90.00
#
_symmetry.space_group_name_H-M   'P 1'
#
loop_
_entity.id
_entity.type
_entity.pdbx_description
1 polymer ?
#
loop_
_entity_poly.entity_id
_entity_poly.type
_entity_poly.pdbx_seq_one_letter_code
_entity_poly.pdbx_strand_id
1 'polypeptide(L)'
;MKFSYTSCITLVAAVVKVSADCFSTRLGYPCCSSSNKNVEFIDSDGKWDVENGNWCGIADQKQNNNQCTGQNQGYQCCNGCSVQYTDGDGPWGVENGQWCGIKKSCSGQQSSQPSQPSQPSQPSQPSQPVNTGGVPLHPPKVTGGKTGKTTRYWDCCLASCSWKENTKASHPVNACSKDGRTVFSKFDWIIGSACSKGKGYMCSNNQPWAVNDNVAYGFVAAGFNGGSQKDWCCTCQRLEFTSGPIAGKQMVVQITNTGGDLSNNHFDIQMPGGGVGIFNGCSSQFGAPKDGWGDRYGGVKSAADCSQLPTELQEGCKWRFNWFKNADNPSVTFERVQCPKELTDITGCIPVDDASAKKLPW
;
A
#
# COMPACT_ATOMS: atom_id res chain seq x y z
N MET A 1 76.13 -12.72 -49.22
CA MET A 1 74.68 -12.90 -49.31
C MET A 1 74.07 -12.55 -47.97
N LYS A 2 73.40 -11.39 -47.89
CA LYS A 2 72.72 -10.96 -46.67
C LYS A 2 71.22 -11.11 -46.89
N PHE A 3 70.58 -11.99 -46.12
CA PHE A 3 69.14 -12.11 -46.10
C PHE A 3 68.60 -11.20 -45.00
N SER A 4 67.79 -10.25 -45.39
CA SER A 4 67.08 -9.34 -44.48
C SER A 4 65.72 -9.95 -44.20
N TYR A 5 65.36 -10.23 -42.93
CA TYR A 5 64.05 -10.66 -42.51
C TYR A 5 63.26 -9.42 -42.11
N THR A 6 62.21 -9.08 -42.88
CA THR A 6 61.24 -8.03 -42.54
C THR A 6 60.15 -8.69 -41.67
N SER A 7 60.13 -8.30 -40.40
CA SER A 7 59.12 -8.77 -39.45
C SER A 7 57.85 -7.94 -39.63
N CYS A 8 56.78 -8.58 -40.05
CA CYS A 8 55.46 -7.97 -40.17
C CYS A 8 54.78 -8.05 -38.81
N ILE A 9 54.64 -6.91 -38.11
CA ILE A 9 53.89 -6.82 -36.86
C ILE A 9 52.44 -6.61 -37.23
N THR A 10 51.60 -7.62 -37.07
CA THR A 10 50.17 -7.52 -37.14
C THR A 10 49.66 -6.91 -35.83
N LEU A 11 49.21 -5.66 -35.89
CA LEU A 11 48.44 -5.03 -34.82
C LEU A 11 47.05 -5.71 -34.75
N VAL A 12 46.84 -6.51 -33.73
CA VAL A 12 45.49 -6.96 -33.34
C VAL A 12 44.85 -5.81 -32.58
N ALA A 13 43.94 -5.09 -33.25
CA ALA A 13 43.07 -4.12 -32.59
C ALA A 13 42.12 -4.88 -31.67
N ALA A 14 42.35 -4.84 -30.38
CA ALA A 14 41.42 -5.30 -29.38
C ALA A 14 40.18 -4.35 -29.42
N VAL A 15 39.08 -4.84 -29.98
CA VAL A 15 37.78 -4.18 -29.86
C VAL A 15 37.35 -4.33 -28.40
N VAL A 16 37.56 -3.28 -27.62
CA VAL A 16 36.98 -3.17 -26.27
C VAL A 16 35.48 -3.04 -26.47
N LYS A 17 34.75 -4.14 -26.30
CA LYS A 17 33.31 -4.09 -26.13
C LYS A 17 33.08 -3.33 -24.82
N VAL A 18 32.60 -2.09 -24.92
CA VAL A 18 32.02 -1.36 -23.79
C VAL A 18 30.80 -2.16 -23.38
N SER A 19 30.94 -2.99 -22.36
CA SER A 19 29.83 -3.64 -21.69
C SER A 19 29.04 -2.55 -21.03
N ALA A 20 27.75 -2.44 -21.33
CA ALA A 20 26.87 -1.54 -20.59
C ALA A 20 26.91 -2.02 -19.12
N ASP A 21 27.36 -1.13 -18.23
CA ASP A 21 27.37 -1.41 -16.79
C ASP A 21 25.94 -1.66 -16.33
N CYS A 22 25.66 -2.84 -15.81
CA CYS A 22 24.42 -3.16 -15.12
C CYS A 22 24.63 -3.12 -13.60
N PHE A 23 23.55 -3.01 -12.86
CA PHE A 23 23.60 -2.89 -11.39
C PHE A 23 24.36 -4.06 -10.71
N SER A 24 24.32 -5.27 -11.30
CA SER A 24 24.91 -6.47 -10.71
C SER A 24 26.43 -6.47 -10.67
N THR A 25 27.10 -5.67 -11.50
CA THR A 25 28.59 -5.61 -11.53
C THR A 25 29.15 -5.07 -10.21
N ARG A 26 28.45 -4.15 -9.56
CA ARG A 26 28.84 -3.66 -8.21
C ARG A 26 28.71 -4.72 -7.11
N LEU A 27 27.89 -5.76 -7.37
CA LEU A 27 27.65 -6.88 -6.46
C LEU A 27 28.52 -8.11 -6.80
N GLY A 28 29.39 -8.01 -7.80
CA GLY A 28 30.30 -9.08 -8.23
C GLY A 28 29.69 -10.09 -9.19
N TYR A 29 28.52 -9.81 -9.78
CA TYR A 29 27.85 -10.66 -10.76
C TYR A 29 27.96 -10.09 -12.17
N PRO A 30 28.00 -10.93 -13.22
CA PRO A 30 28.02 -10.44 -14.60
C PRO A 30 26.68 -9.84 -15.01
N CYS A 31 26.69 -9.03 -16.07
CA CYS A 31 25.46 -8.64 -16.76
C CYS A 31 24.96 -9.80 -17.62
N CYS A 32 23.64 -9.99 -17.67
CA CYS A 32 23.03 -10.92 -18.62
C CYS A 32 23.27 -10.48 -20.07
N SER A 33 23.20 -11.40 -21.00
CA SER A 33 23.36 -11.09 -22.43
C SER A 33 22.20 -10.17 -22.88
N SER A 34 22.46 -9.30 -23.87
CA SER A 34 21.47 -8.35 -24.38
C SER A 34 20.24 -9.00 -25.05
N SER A 35 20.32 -10.30 -25.35
CA SER A 35 19.24 -11.10 -25.92
C SER A 35 18.33 -11.73 -24.88
N ASN A 36 18.74 -11.77 -23.61
CA ASN A 36 17.96 -12.36 -22.56
C ASN A 36 16.85 -11.42 -22.08
N LYS A 37 15.62 -11.90 -22.07
CA LYS A 37 14.40 -11.17 -21.64
C LYS A 37 13.65 -11.87 -20.51
N ASN A 38 14.16 -12.98 -20.02
CA ASN A 38 13.54 -13.67 -18.88
C ASN A 38 13.93 -12.95 -17.59
N VAL A 39 13.04 -12.96 -16.61
CA VAL A 39 13.27 -12.46 -15.26
C VAL A 39 12.94 -13.57 -14.30
N GLU A 40 13.99 -14.17 -13.70
CA GLU A 40 13.82 -15.23 -12.72
C GLU A 40 13.61 -14.69 -11.30
N PHE A 41 14.20 -13.51 -11.00
CA PHE A 41 14.12 -12.92 -9.68
C PHE A 41 14.19 -11.39 -9.74
N ILE A 42 13.51 -10.71 -8.80
CA ILE A 42 13.56 -9.25 -8.63
C ILE A 42 13.81 -8.96 -7.16
N ASP A 43 14.79 -8.10 -6.89
CA ASP A 43 15.08 -7.58 -5.56
C ASP A 43 15.23 -6.05 -5.57
N SER A 44 15.68 -5.49 -4.44
CA SER A 44 15.93 -4.04 -4.31
C SER A 44 17.06 -3.50 -5.19
N ASP A 45 17.95 -4.38 -5.67
CA ASP A 45 19.07 -4.01 -6.53
C ASP A 45 18.71 -4.03 -8.01
N GLY A 46 17.75 -4.90 -8.43
CA GLY A 46 17.29 -4.95 -9.81
C GLY A 46 16.69 -6.28 -10.23
N LYS A 47 16.68 -6.51 -11.55
CA LYS A 47 16.15 -7.73 -12.16
C LYS A 47 17.27 -8.71 -12.48
N TRP A 48 17.07 -9.95 -12.08
CA TRP A 48 18.04 -11.03 -12.23
C TRP A 48 17.54 -12.13 -13.14
N ASP A 49 18.47 -12.77 -13.80
CA ASP A 49 18.24 -14.02 -14.53
C ASP A 49 19.40 -14.98 -14.31
N VAL A 50 19.26 -16.20 -14.82
CA VAL A 50 20.28 -17.24 -14.79
C VAL A 50 20.72 -17.59 -16.21
N GLU A 51 21.95 -17.28 -16.58
CA GLU A 51 22.56 -17.70 -17.84
C GLU A 51 23.67 -18.71 -17.59
N ASN A 52 23.63 -19.84 -18.32
CA ASN A 52 24.60 -20.91 -18.18
C ASN A 52 24.83 -21.41 -16.74
N GLY A 53 23.72 -21.41 -15.93
CA GLY A 53 23.76 -21.85 -14.53
C GLY A 53 24.32 -20.81 -13.54
N ASN A 54 24.60 -19.58 -13.98
CA ASN A 54 25.09 -18.49 -13.13
C ASN A 54 24.13 -17.33 -13.11
N TRP A 55 23.96 -16.69 -11.93
CA TRP A 55 23.20 -15.47 -11.80
C TRP A 55 23.84 -14.31 -12.55
N CYS A 56 23.02 -13.54 -13.25
CA CYS A 56 23.43 -12.32 -13.92
C CYS A 56 22.37 -11.22 -13.73
N GLY A 57 22.80 -9.96 -13.72
CA GLY A 57 21.87 -8.83 -13.67
C GLY A 57 21.41 -8.43 -15.06
N ILE A 58 20.12 -8.25 -15.22
CA ILE A 58 19.54 -7.76 -16.48
C ILE A 58 19.85 -6.27 -16.59
N ALA A 59 20.60 -5.88 -17.61
CA ALA A 59 20.88 -4.45 -17.85
C ALA A 59 19.60 -3.73 -18.26
N ASP A 60 19.26 -2.68 -17.51
CA ASP A 60 18.19 -1.76 -17.93
C ASP A 60 18.62 -1.15 -19.28
N GLN A 61 17.77 -1.33 -20.28
CA GLN A 61 17.96 -0.68 -21.58
C GLN A 61 18.10 0.82 -21.34
N LYS A 62 19.11 1.46 -21.94
CA LYS A 62 19.39 2.91 -21.82
C LYS A 62 18.11 3.71 -21.68
N GLN A 63 17.92 4.32 -20.51
CA GLN A 63 16.76 5.15 -20.22
C GLN A 63 16.63 6.23 -21.30
N ASN A 64 15.57 6.12 -22.07
CA ASN A 64 15.18 7.22 -22.94
C ASN A 64 14.73 8.36 -22.02
N ASN A 65 15.50 9.46 -21.97
CA ASN A 65 15.24 10.61 -21.09
C ASN A 65 13.85 11.26 -21.28
N ASN A 66 13.11 10.80 -22.28
CA ASN A 66 11.73 11.19 -22.56
C ASN A 66 10.66 10.30 -21.90
N GLN A 67 11.04 9.22 -21.20
CA GLN A 67 10.08 8.43 -20.45
C GLN A 67 9.59 9.19 -19.22
N CYS A 68 8.28 9.11 -18.97
CA CYS A 68 7.64 9.69 -17.80
C CYS A 68 6.81 8.65 -17.04
N THR A 69 6.42 8.99 -15.83
CA THR A 69 5.51 8.20 -15.00
C THR A 69 4.22 7.88 -15.74
N GLY A 70 3.71 6.65 -15.67
CA GLY A 70 2.43 6.24 -16.25
C GLY A 70 2.35 6.21 -17.78
N GLN A 71 3.45 6.42 -18.50
CA GLN A 71 3.43 6.42 -19.97
C GLN A 71 2.94 5.09 -20.57
N ASN A 72 3.28 3.96 -19.92
CA ASN A 72 2.82 2.63 -20.33
C ASN A 72 1.35 2.38 -20.01
N GLN A 73 0.72 3.25 -19.22
CA GLN A 73 -0.68 3.22 -18.85
C GLN A 73 -1.52 4.21 -19.67
N GLY A 74 -0.90 4.85 -20.67
CA GLY A 74 -1.57 5.78 -21.59
C GLY A 74 -1.58 7.25 -21.14
N TYR A 75 -0.88 7.61 -20.05
CA TYR A 75 -0.75 9.00 -19.65
C TYR A 75 0.28 9.76 -20.50
N GLN A 76 0.01 11.02 -20.75
CA GLN A 76 0.96 11.91 -21.42
C GLN A 76 2.07 12.34 -20.47
N CYS A 77 3.24 12.62 -21.00
CA CYS A 77 4.32 13.21 -20.20
C CYS A 77 4.07 14.70 -20.00
N CYS A 78 4.29 15.18 -18.77
CA CYS A 78 4.29 16.61 -18.47
C CYS A 78 5.36 17.35 -19.29
N ASN A 79 5.08 18.58 -19.65
CA ASN A 79 6.07 19.47 -20.25
C ASN A 79 7.03 20.02 -19.18
N GLY A 80 6.51 20.33 -18.00
CA GLY A 80 7.25 20.80 -16.83
C GLY A 80 7.64 19.68 -15.87
N CYS A 81 8.34 20.07 -14.77
CA CYS A 81 8.83 19.19 -13.73
C CYS A 81 8.11 19.40 -12.38
N SER A 82 6.98 20.09 -12.36
CA SER A 82 6.23 20.35 -11.14
C SER A 82 5.49 19.10 -10.68
N VAL A 83 5.93 18.52 -9.56
CA VAL A 83 5.33 17.32 -8.97
C VAL A 83 4.16 17.75 -8.09
N GLN A 84 2.97 17.22 -8.38
CA GLN A 84 1.76 17.40 -7.58
C GLN A 84 1.47 16.18 -6.70
N TYR A 85 1.87 15.00 -7.15
CA TYR A 85 1.62 13.74 -6.46
C TYR A 85 2.72 12.72 -6.80
N THR A 86 2.98 11.77 -5.89
CA THR A 86 3.89 10.64 -6.12
C THR A 86 3.26 9.37 -5.60
N ASP A 87 3.26 8.31 -6.41
CA ASP A 87 2.79 6.97 -6.06
C ASP A 87 3.84 5.89 -6.35
N GLY A 88 3.43 4.62 -6.38
CA GLY A 88 4.30 3.49 -6.69
C GLY A 88 4.87 3.48 -8.12
N ASP A 89 4.21 4.16 -9.05
CA ASP A 89 4.67 4.29 -10.44
C ASP A 89 5.63 5.47 -10.64
N GLY A 90 5.62 6.43 -9.71
CA GLY A 90 6.54 7.58 -9.68
C GLY A 90 5.84 8.94 -9.52
N PRO A 91 6.54 10.05 -9.83
CA PRO A 91 6.01 11.41 -9.67
C PRO A 91 5.06 11.81 -10.79
N TRP A 92 3.97 12.48 -10.43
CA TRP A 92 2.92 12.98 -11.29
C TRP A 92 2.77 14.49 -11.21
N GLY A 93 2.45 15.10 -12.32
CA GLY A 93 2.10 16.52 -12.42
C GLY A 93 0.69 16.70 -12.95
N VAL A 94 0.21 17.94 -12.94
CA VAL A 94 -1.05 18.34 -13.57
C VAL A 94 -0.79 19.52 -14.49
N GLU A 95 -1.10 19.37 -15.78
CA GLU A 95 -1.02 20.43 -16.79
C GLU A 95 -2.36 20.54 -17.51
N ASN A 96 -2.85 21.77 -17.68
CA ASN A 96 -4.15 22.06 -18.27
C ASN A 96 -5.32 21.27 -17.64
N GLY A 97 -5.24 21.02 -16.33
CA GLY A 97 -6.26 20.27 -15.59
C GLY A 97 -6.22 18.75 -15.80
N GLN A 98 -5.21 18.22 -16.48
CA GLN A 98 -5.05 16.78 -16.71
C GLN A 98 -3.78 16.25 -16.05
N TRP A 99 -3.87 15.02 -15.52
CA TRP A 99 -2.71 14.32 -14.98
C TRP A 99 -1.75 13.94 -16.10
N CYS A 100 -0.48 14.17 -15.85
CA CYS A 100 0.62 13.80 -16.71
C CYS A 100 1.77 13.22 -15.88
N GLY A 101 2.52 12.30 -16.46
CA GLY A 101 3.68 11.73 -15.79
C GLY A 101 4.90 12.65 -15.83
N ILE A 102 5.56 12.86 -14.71
CA ILE A 102 6.80 13.63 -14.67
C ILE A 102 7.91 12.86 -15.38
N LYS A 103 8.64 13.57 -16.24
CA LYS A 103 9.75 12.98 -17.00
C LYS A 103 10.92 12.61 -16.06
N LYS A 104 11.59 11.51 -16.35
CA LYS A 104 12.78 11.09 -15.61
C LYS A 104 13.93 12.12 -15.67
N SER A 105 13.95 12.97 -16.69
CA SER A 105 14.90 14.11 -16.80
C SER A 105 14.70 15.20 -15.71
N CYS A 106 13.59 15.20 -15.01
CA CYS A 106 13.27 16.17 -13.96
C CYS A 106 13.93 15.85 -12.60
N SER A 107 14.52 14.69 -12.42
CA SER A 107 15.07 14.23 -11.13
C SER A 107 16.35 14.97 -10.63
N GLY A 108 16.75 16.05 -11.31
CA GLY A 108 17.93 16.87 -10.96
C GLY A 108 17.66 18.33 -10.58
N GLN A 109 16.41 18.79 -10.57
CA GLN A 109 16.11 20.20 -10.27
C GLN A 109 15.07 20.33 -9.15
N GLN A 110 15.56 20.41 -7.94
CA GLN A 110 14.79 20.87 -6.78
C GLN A 110 14.89 22.41 -6.74
N SER A 111 13.91 23.12 -7.28
CA SER A 111 13.81 24.56 -7.16
C SER A 111 13.09 24.93 -5.86
N SER A 112 13.83 25.46 -4.92
CA SER A 112 13.35 26.20 -3.76
C SER A 112 12.67 27.50 -4.22
N GLN A 113 11.39 27.68 -3.89
CA GLN A 113 10.68 28.95 -4.10
C GLN A 113 10.42 29.62 -2.75
N PRO A 114 10.64 30.93 -2.64
CA PRO A 114 10.50 31.70 -1.40
C PRO A 114 9.05 31.91 -1.01
N SER A 115 8.77 31.88 0.30
CA SER A 115 7.47 32.13 0.93
C SER A 115 6.99 33.57 0.67
N GLN A 116 5.74 33.71 0.18
CA GLN A 116 5.03 34.97 0.07
C GLN A 116 3.86 35.03 1.08
N PRO A 117 3.52 36.19 1.64
CA PRO A 117 2.61 36.34 2.78
C PRO A 117 1.14 36.05 2.45
N SER A 118 0.43 35.57 3.47
CA SER A 118 -0.97 35.16 3.46
C SER A 118 -1.94 36.27 3.04
N GLN A 119 -2.84 35.97 2.09
CA GLN A 119 -4.00 36.76 1.72
C GLN A 119 -5.29 36.05 2.18
N PRO A 120 -6.35 36.78 2.55
CA PRO A 120 -7.53 36.21 3.22
C PRO A 120 -8.37 35.30 2.30
N SER A 121 -8.96 34.27 2.90
CA SER A 121 -9.76 33.20 2.29
C SER A 121 -10.98 33.72 1.51
N GLN A 122 -11.05 33.33 0.23
CA GLN A 122 -12.24 33.45 -0.61
C GLN A 122 -13.09 32.18 -0.52
N PRO A 123 -14.42 32.24 -0.63
CA PRO A 123 -15.29 31.06 -0.45
C PRO A 123 -15.05 30.00 -1.53
N SER A 124 -15.02 28.74 -1.09
CA SER A 124 -14.78 27.56 -1.91
C SER A 124 -15.80 27.42 -3.05
N GLN A 125 -15.32 27.36 -4.30
CA GLN A 125 -16.08 26.92 -5.45
C GLN A 125 -16.33 25.41 -5.38
N PRO A 126 -17.46 24.88 -5.88
CA PRO A 126 -17.75 23.43 -5.83
C PRO A 126 -16.71 22.64 -6.62
N SER A 127 -16.12 21.66 -5.96
CA SER A 127 -15.16 20.71 -6.54
C SER A 127 -15.77 19.97 -7.72
N GLN A 128 -15.09 19.92 -8.85
CA GLN A 128 -15.48 19.07 -9.98
C GLN A 128 -15.39 17.59 -9.60
N PRO A 129 -16.22 16.70 -10.16
CA PRO A 129 -16.26 15.29 -9.76
C PRO A 129 -14.92 14.60 -10.06
N VAL A 130 -14.28 14.12 -8.99
CA VAL A 130 -13.13 13.19 -9.08
C VAL A 130 -13.64 11.91 -9.72
N ASN A 131 -12.95 11.39 -10.72
CA ASN A 131 -13.29 10.10 -11.34
C ASN A 131 -13.02 8.98 -10.32
N THR A 132 -14.05 8.56 -9.60
CA THR A 132 -13.99 7.61 -8.47
C THR A 132 -14.10 6.15 -8.93
N GLY A 133 -13.71 5.82 -10.15
CA GLY A 133 -13.75 4.43 -10.65
C GLY A 133 -15.15 3.80 -10.63
N GLY A 134 -16.22 4.60 -10.78
CA GLY A 134 -17.61 4.12 -10.74
C GLY A 134 -18.24 4.15 -9.34
N VAL A 135 -17.50 4.46 -8.28
CA VAL A 135 -18.06 4.57 -6.92
C VAL A 135 -18.86 5.87 -6.78
N PRO A 136 -20.18 5.82 -6.50
CA PRO A 136 -21.02 7.01 -6.46
C PRO A 136 -20.70 7.90 -5.26
N LEU A 137 -20.82 9.23 -5.44
CA LEU A 137 -20.68 10.17 -4.33
C LEU A 137 -21.78 9.95 -3.28
N HIS A 138 -22.97 9.55 -3.71
CA HIS A 138 -24.11 9.24 -2.84
C HIS A 138 -24.50 7.77 -3.01
N PRO A 139 -23.80 6.82 -2.32
CA PRO A 139 -24.12 5.42 -2.44
C PRO A 139 -25.51 5.12 -1.86
N PRO A 140 -26.25 4.16 -2.44
CA PRO A 140 -27.53 3.77 -1.88
C PRO A 140 -27.37 3.25 -0.46
N LYS A 141 -28.37 3.46 0.39
CA LYS A 141 -28.36 3.01 1.79
C LYS A 141 -28.27 1.49 1.88
N VAL A 142 -27.68 1.01 2.96
CA VAL A 142 -27.70 -0.42 3.32
C VAL A 142 -29.12 -0.75 3.81
N THR A 143 -29.83 -1.58 3.04
CA THR A 143 -31.19 -2.01 3.37
C THR A 143 -31.21 -3.48 3.79
N GLY A 144 -31.91 -3.82 4.88
CA GLY A 144 -31.99 -5.19 5.40
C GLY A 144 -30.70 -5.69 6.05
N GLY A 145 -29.73 -4.80 6.30
CA GLY A 145 -28.47 -5.13 6.97
C GLY A 145 -28.65 -5.38 8.48
N LYS A 146 -27.59 -5.90 9.09
CA LYS A 146 -27.50 -6.08 10.54
C LYS A 146 -26.94 -4.83 11.18
N THR A 147 -27.30 -4.58 12.44
CA THR A 147 -26.67 -3.52 13.24
C THR A 147 -25.37 -3.99 13.86
N GLY A 148 -24.41 -3.07 13.94
CA GLY A 148 -23.11 -3.31 14.55
C GLY A 148 -22.54 -2.05 15.20
N LYS A 149 -21.38 -2.19 15.80
CA LYS A 149 -20.60 -1.09 16.37
C LYS A 149 -19.20 -1.08 15.84
N THR A 150 -18.54 0.08 15.94
CA THR A 150 -17.14 0.21 15.54
C THR A 150 -16.30 0.70 16.72
N THR A 151 -15.03 0.33 16.69
CA THR A 151 -13.92 0.90 17.45
C THR A 151 -12.75 1.14 16.51
N ARG A 152 -11.58 1.50 17.02
CA ARG A 152 -10.38 1.73 16.22
C ARG A 152 -9.12 1.26 16.93
N TYR A 153 -8.16 0.76 16.16
CA TYR A 153 -6.85 0.34 16.69
C TYR A 153 -5.74 0.39 15.65
N TRP A 154 -4.51 0.34 16.13
CA TRP A 154 -3.33 0.09 15.32
C TRP A 154 -2.21 -0.43 16.23
N ASP A 155 -2.05 -1.73 16.32
CA ASP A 155 -1.13 -2.41 17.23
C ASP A 155 0.14 -2.96 16.56
N CYS A 156 0.22 -2.92 15.23
CA CYS A 156 1.30 -3.48 14.40
C CYS A 156 1.49 -5.01 14.55
N CYS A 157 0.64 -5.71 15.25
CA CYS A 157 0.74 -7.16 15.40
C CYS A 157 0.41 -7.86 14.07
N LEU A 158 0.96 -9.04 13.85
CA LEU A 158 0.52 -9.89 12.77
C LEU A 158 -0.99 -10.15 12.90
N ALA A 159 -1.73 -9.84 11.86
CA ALA A 159 -3.17 -10.02 11.82
C ALA A 159 -3.54 -11.52 11.89
N SER A 160 -4.60 -11.89 12.61
CA SER A 160 -4.95 -13.29 12.82
C SER A 160 -5.35 -14.02 11.53
N CYS A 161 -5.91 -13.32 10.56
CA CYS A 161 -6.24 -13.90 9.25
C CYS A 161 -5.00 -14.11 8.35
N SER A 162 -3.80 -13.76 8.81
CA SER A 162 -2.55 -14.09 8.16
C SER A 162 -2.11 -15.54 8.42
N TRP A 163 -2.70 -16.24 9.38
CA TRP A 163 -2.46 -17.67 9.56
C TRP A 163 -3.42 -18.50 8.71
N LYS A 164 -2.85 -19.46 7.98
CA LYS A 164 -3.62 -20.28 7.01
C LYS A 164 -4.76 -21.04 7.66
N GLU A 165 -4.59 -21.51 8.87
CA GLU A 165 -5.61 -22.21 9.63
C GLU A 165 -6.81 -21.36 10.02
N ASN A 166 -6.67 -20.05 9.99
CA ASN A 166 -7.72 -19.09 10.35
C ASN A 166 -8.55 -18.60 9.16
N THR A 167 -8.27 -19.08 7.94
CA THR A 167 -9.04 -18.70 6.75
C THR A 167 -9.34 -19.89 5.86
N LYS A 168 -10.47 -19.81 5.15
CA LYS A 168 -10.83 -20.74 4.06
C LYS A 168 -10.22 -20.32 2.72
N ALA A 169 -9.73 -19.07 2.59
CA ALA A 169 -9.13 -18.58 1.35
C ALA A 169 -7.90 -19.40 0.95
N SER A 170 -7.57 -19.42 -0.34
CA SER A 170 -6.38 -20.12 -0.86
C SER A 170 -5.08 -19.47 -0.32
N HIS A 171 -5.07 -18.14 -0.20
CA HIS A 171 -4.00 -17.36 0.38
C HIS A 171 -4.53 -16.60 1.61
N PRO A 172 -3.86 -16.66 2.76
CA PRO A 172 -4.22 -15.85 3.91
C PRO A 172 -3.85 -14.37 3.68
N VAL A 173 -4.23 -13.49 4.57
CA VAL A 173 -3.83 -12.07 4.55
C VAL A 173 -2.30 -11.97 4.55
N ASN A 174 -1.75 -11.11 3.72
CA ASN A 174 -0.32 -10.85 3.64
C ASN A 174 0.26 -10.53 5.02
N ALA A 175 1.37 -11.19 5.36
CA ALA A 175 2.19 -10.93 6.53
C ALA A 175 3.44 -10.17 6.08
N CYS A 176 3.80 -9.10 6.79
CA CYS A 176 4.97 -8.30 6.47
C CYS A 176 6.11 -8.49 7.48
N SER A 177 7.33 -8.30 7.03
CA SER A 177 8.50 -8.20 7.87
C SER A 177 8.49 -6.89 8.67
N LYS A 178 9.53 -6.66 9.48
CA LYS A 178 9.64 -5.49 10.36
C LYS A 178 9.53 -4.15 9.63
N ASP A 179 9.88 -4.08 8.36
CA ASP A 179 9.76 -2.88 7.54
C ASP A 179 8.31 -2.51 7.18
N GLY A 180 7.35 -3.40 7.48
CA GLY A 180 5.93 -3.23 7.18
C GLY A 180 5.58 -3.29 5.70
N ARG A 181 6.52 -3.61 4.82
CA ARG A 181 6.38 -3.57 3.35
C ARG A 181 6.75 -4.88 2.67
N THR A 182 7.84 -5.51 3.11
CA THR A 182 8.29 -6.78 2.55
C THR A 182 7.35 -7.90 2.99
N VAL A 183 6.55 -8.39 2.05
CA VAL A 183 5.64 -9.51 2.27
C VAL A 183 6.44 -10.81 2.28
N PHE A 184 6.15 -11.70 3.22
CA PHE A 184 6.74 -13.03 3.24
C PHE A 184 6.27 -13.83 2.02
N SER A 185 7.22 -14.31 1.20
CA SER A 185 6.96 -15.00 -0.08
C SER A 185 6.24 -16.34 0.07
N LYS A 186 6.40 -17.00 1.22
CA LYS A 186 5.66 -18.19 1.60
C LYS A 186 5.05 -17.94 2.96
N PHE A 187 3.73 -18.07 3.03
CA PHE A 187 3.10 -18.06 4.32
C PHE A 187 3.55 -19.29 5.08
N ASP A 188 4.37 -19.06 6.07
CA ASP A 188 4.84 -20.09 6.99
C ASP A 188 4.13 -19.89 8.33
N TRP A 189 3.33 -20.85 8.74
CA TRP A 189 2.63 -20.83 10.04
C TRP A 189 3.56 -20.69 11.25
N ILE A 190 4.86 -20.93 11.07
CA ILE A 190 5.88 -20.63 12.08
C ILE A 190 6.29 -19.15 12.15
N ILE A 191 5.77 -18.29 11.26
CA ILE A 191 5.93 -16.85 11.41
C ILE A 191 4.99 -16.39 12.54
N GLY A 192 5.49 -16.43 13.76
CA GLY A 192 4.77 -15.89 14.90
C GLY A 192 4.61 -14.38 14.82
N SER A 193 3.54 -13.85 15.45
CA SER A 193 3.34 -12.42 15.59
C SER A 193 4.48 -11.78 16.39
N ALA A 194 4.94 -10.60 15.97
CA ALA A 194 5.89 -9.78 16.71
C ALA A 194 5.41 -9.45 18.13
N CYS A 195 4.10 -9.40 18.34
CA CYS A 195 3.48 -9.24 19.66
C CYS A 195 3.65 -10.46 20.58
N SER A 196 4.03 -11.60 20.01
CA SER A 196 4.35 -12.85 20.72
C SER A 196 5.79 -13.31 20.46
N LYS A 197 6.72 -12.36 20.33
CA LYS A 197 8.15 -12.58 20.06
C LYS A 197 8.46 -13.21 18.69
N GLY A 198 7.51 -13.24 17.77
CA GLY A 198 7.70 -13.65 16.37
C GLY A 198 8.29 -12.55 15.51
N LYS A 199 8.30 -12.78 14.20
CA LYS A 199 8.88 -11.85 13.19
C LYS A 199 7.83 -11.21 12.26
N GLY A 200 6.57 -11.65 12.34
CA GLY A 200 5.49 -11.19 11.48
C GLY A 200 4.80 -9.95 12.06
N TYR A 201 4.53 -9.00 11.17
CA TYR A 201 3.81 -7.77 11.44
C TYR A 201 2.63 -7.64 10.48
N MET A 202 1.66 -6.83 10.84
CA MET A 202 0.68 -6.31 9.89
C MET A 202 1.39 -5.43 8.85
N CYS A 203 0.97 -5.53 7.59
CA CYS A 203 1.54 -4.69 6.55
C CYS A 203 1.11 -3.23 6.73
N SER A 204 2.03 -2.29 6.55
CA SER A 204 1.78 -0.85 6.76
C SER A 204 0.73 -0.28 5.80
N ASN A 205 0.47 -0.93 4.66
CA ASN A 205 -0.55 -0.53 3.71
C ASN A 205 -1.98 -1.00 4.08
N ASN A 206 -2.17 -1.72 5.19
CA ASN A 206 -3.49 -2.09 5.70
C ASN A 206 -4.18 -0.89 6.39
N GLN A 207 -4.16 0.26 5.76
CA GLN A 207 -4.68 1.54 6.25
C GLN A 207 -6.00 1.88 5.56
N PRO A 208 -6.86 2.72 6.17
CA PRO A 208 -8.05 3.22 5.51
C PRO A 208 -7.70 4.38 4.56
N TRP A 209 -8.51 4.52 3.50
CA TRP A 209 -8.44 5.67 2.60
C TRP A 209 -9.83 6.10 2.11
N ALA A 210 -9.97 7.37 1.77
CA ALA A 210 -11.17 7.90 1.17
C ALA A 210 -11.18 7.57 -0.34
N VAL A 211 -12.27 6.97 -0.82
CA VAL A 211 -12.54 6.83 -2.24
C VAL A 211 -13.18 8.11 -2.77
N ASN A 212 -14.09 8.67 -1.98
CA ASN A 212 -14.68 10.00 -2.17
C ASN A 212 -15.17 10.54 -0.82
N ASP A 213 -15.89 11.67 -0.81
CA ASP A 213 -16.34 12.31 0.42
C ASP A 213 -17.27 11.42 1.26
N ASN A 214 -17.98 10.48 0.66
CA ASN A 214 -18.98 9.64 1.33
C ASN A 214 -18.64 8.14 1.34
N VAL A 215 -17.62 7.71 0.62
CA VAL A 215 -17.18 6.30 0.59
C VAL A 215 -15.70 6.20 0.92
N ALA A 216 -15.35 5.25 1.78
CA ALA A 216 -13.99 4.88 2.11
C ALA A 216 -13.80 3.37 2.00
N TYR A 217 -12.56 2.95 1.85
CA TYR A 217 -12.13 1.56 1.95
C TYR A 217 -11.15 1.39 3.11
N GLY A 218 -11.01 0.16 3.63
CA GLY A 218 -10.04 -0.16 4.67
C GLY A 218 -10.18 -1.56 5.24
N PHE A 219 -9.59 -1.77 6.40
CA PHE A 219 -9.45 -3.09 7.01
C PHE A 219 -9.91 -3.06 8.46
N VAL A 220 -10.34 -4.21 8.97
CA VAL A 220 -10.87 -4.33 10.33
C VAL A 220 -10.44 -5.64 11.00
N ALA A 221 -10.36 -5.60 12.33
CA ALA A 221 -10.63 -6.78 13.13
C ALA A 221 -12.15 -6.88 13.33
N ALA A 222 -12.70 -8.09 13.32
CA ALA A 222 -14.13 -8.27 13.52
C ALA A 222 -14.45 -9.40 14.49
N GLY A 223 -15.56 -9.24 15.22
CA GLY A 223 -16.15 -10.25 16.10
C GLY A 223 -17.61 -10.51 15.77
N PHE A 224 -17.99 -11.79 15.69
CA PHE A 224 -19.37 -12.23 15.46
C PHE A 224 -19.73 -13.38 16.41
N ASN A 225 -20.97 -13.42 16.87
CA ASN A 225 -21.47 -14.58 17.61
C ASN A 225 -21.82 -15.72 16.64
N GLY A 226 -21.38 -16.90 16.98
CA GLY A 226 -21.55 -18.11 16.17
C GLY A 226 -20.54 -18.19 15.02
N GLY A 227 -20.09 -19.39 14.70
CA GLY A 227 -19.04 -19.62 13.72
C GLY A 227 -17.62 -19.48 14.30
N SER A 228 -16.66 -19.33 13.42
CA SER A 228 -15.23 -19.23 13.75
C SER A 228 -14.54 -18.21 12.85
N GLN A 229 -13.31 -17.87 13.16
CA GLN A 229 -12.48 -16.95 12.32
C GLN A 229 -12.49 -17.38 10.84
N LYS A 230 -12.50 -18.70 10.57
CA LYS A 230 -12.56 -19.24 9.20
C LYS A 230 -13.78 -18.79 8.39
N ASP A 231 -14.86 -18.41 9.07
CA ASP A 231 -16.11 -18.04 8.44
C ASP A 231 -16.14 -16.57 8.00
N TRP A 232 -15.30 -15.72 8.59
CA TRP A 232 -15.29 -14.30 8.26
C TRP A 232 -13.93 -13.72 7.86
N CYS A 233 -12.80 -14.39 8.16
CA CYS A 233 -11.50 -13.93 7.67
C CYS A 233 -11.51 -13.74 6.15
N CYS A 234 -10.97 -12.63 5.72
CA CYS A 234 -10.89 -12.17 4.32
C CYS A 234 -12.21 -11.71 3.69
N THR A 235 -13.36 -11.91 4.35
CA THR A 235 -14.65 -11.44 3.81
C THR A 235 -14.75 -9.91 3.89
N CYS A 236 -15.53 -9.33 2.98
CA CYS A 236 -15.78 -7.90 2.96
C CYS A 236 -17.17 -7.55 3.48
N GLN A 237 -17.24 -6.45 4.22
CA GLN A 237 -18.46 -5.89 4.76
C GLN A 237 -18.61 -4.45 4.28
N ARG A 238 -19.80 -4.09 3.83
CA ARG A 238 -20.20 -2.72 3.58
C ARG A 238 -20.86 -2.17 4.83
N LEU A 239 -20.26 -1.15 5.41
CA LEU A 239 -20.72 -0.47 6.63
C LEU A 239 -21.36 0.85 6.22
N GLU A 240 -22.56 1.15 6.69
CA GLU A 240 -23.16 2.48 6.68
C GLU A 240 -23.15 3.01 8.11
N PHE A 241 -22.48 4.12 8.36
CA PHE A 241 -22.44 4.75 9.68
C PHE A 241 -23.79 5.37 10.01
N THR A 242 -24.33 5.04 11.18
CA THR A 242 -25.67 5.47 11.60
C THR A 242 -25.65 6.49 12.72
N SER A 243 -24.47 6.79 13.28
CA SER A 243 -24.32 7.77 14.36
C SER A 243 -23.05 8.60 14.21
N GLY A 244 -22.96 9.70 14.95
CA GLY A 244 -21.80 10.59 14.99
C GLY A 244 -21.67 11.49 13.75
N PRO A 245 -20.54 12.20 13.62
CA PRO A 245 -20.34 13.22 12.58
C PRO A 245 -20.22 12.66 11.16
N ILE A 246 -20.16 11.34 11.01
CA ILE A 246 -20.06 10.64 9.72
C ILE A 246 -21.32 9.83 9.40
N ALA A 247 -22.42 10.06 10.11
CA ALA A 247 -23.68 9.37 9.82
C ALA A 247 -24.09 9.56 8.35
N GLY A 248 -24.46 8.46 7.69
CA GLY A 248 -24.78 8.41 6.26
C GLY A 248 -23.60 8.14 5.33
N LYS A 249 -22.34 8.28 5.79
CA LYS A 249 -21.18 7.82 5.02
C LYS A 249 -21.06 6.32 5.07
N GLN A 250 -20.35 5.74 4.08
CA GLN A 250 -20.16 4.30 3.97
C GLN A 250 -18.68 3.93 3.89
N MET A 251 -18.37 2.75 4.40
CA MET A 251 -17.04 2.18 4.30
C MET A 251 -17.14 0.70 3.88
N VAL A 252 -16.39 0.30 2.87
CA VAL A 252 -16.21 -1.12 2.59
C VAL A 252 -14.92 -1.57 3.25
N VAL A 253 -15.02 -2.58 4.09
CA VAL A 253 -13.88 -3.09 4.87
C VAL A 253 -13.66 -4.55 4.60
N GLN A 254 -12.39 -4.96 4.52
CA GLN A 254 -12.02 -6.37 4.54
C GLN A 254 -11.63 -6.79 5.97
N ILE A 255 -12.10 -7.95 6.39
CA ILE A 255 -11.76 -8.51 7.70
C ILE A 255 -10.40 -9.20 7.58
N THR A 256 -9.40 -8.61 8.21
CA THR A 256 -8.03 -9.12 8.23
C THR A 256 -7.60 -9.65 9.59
N ASN A 257 -8.38 -9.35 10.63
CA ASN A 257 -8.05 -9.74 12.00
C ASN A 257 -9.32 -10.09 12.80
N THR A 258 -9.11 -10.65 13.96
CA THR A 258 -10.14 -10.85 14.99
C THR A 258 -9.56 -10.45 16.34
N GLY A 259 -10.43 -10.22 17.33
CA GLY A 259 -10.02 -9.93 18.70
C GLY A 259 -10.87 -10.71 19.67
N GLY A 260 -10.24 -11.30 20.69
CA GLY A 260 -10.95 -12.02 21.76
C GLY A 260 -11.79 -11.12 22.67
N ASP A 261 -11.56 -9.82 22.61
CA ASP A 261 -12.27 -8.75 23.33
C ASP A 261 -13.40 -8.12 22.50
N LEU A 262 -13.53 -8.52 21.23
CA LEU A 262 -14.60 -8.02 20.37
C LEU A 262 -15.92 -8.76 20.65
N SER A 263 -16.99 -7.98 20.76
CA SER A 263 -18.35 -8.51 20.94
C SER A 263 -18.98 -8.85 19.58
N ASN A 264 -20.26 -9.27 19.61
CA ASN A 264 -21.02 -9.56 18.38
C ASN A 264 -21.18 -8.33 17.48
N ASN A 265 -21.03 -8.54 16.17
CA ASN A 265 -21.16 -7.48 15.14
C ASN A 265 -20.28 -6.27 15.44
N HIS A 266 -19.05 -6.53 15.86
CA HIS A 266 -18.10 -5.49 16.24
C HIS A 266 -16.99 -5.41 15.19
N PHE A 267 -16.73 -4.21 14.69
CA PHE A 267 -15.71 -3.89 13.71
C PHE A 267 -14.69 -2.93 14.32
N ASP A 268 -13.50 -3.41 14.58
CA ASP A 268 -12.39 -2.59 15.06
C ASP A 268 -11.56 -2.13 13.88
N ILE A 269 -11.69 -0.85 13.52
CA ILE A 269 -11.13 -0.30 12.28
C ILE A 269 -9.62 -0.15 12.43
N GLN A 270 -8.86 -0.75 11.52
CA GLN A 270 -7.41 -0.56 11.43
C GLN A 270 -7.11 0.86 10.99
N MET A 271 -6.64 1.67 11.93
CA MET A 271 -6.48 3.11 11.78
C MET A 271 -5.19 3.54 12.47
N PRO A 272 -4.12 3.87 11.70
CA PRO A 272 -2.85 4.31 12.28
C PRO A 272 -3.06 5.41 13.31
N GLY A 273 -2.41 5.28 14.45
CA GLY A 273 -2.62 6.20 15.59
C GLY A 273 -3.96 6.02 16.28
N GLY A 274 -4.70 4.93 16.04
CA GLY A 274 -5.98 4.64 16.72
C GLY A 274 -5.86 4.09 18.14
N GLY A 275 -4.63 3.86 18.60
CA GLY A 275 -4.30 3.21 19.88
C GLY A 275 -3.84 1.78 19.67
N VAL A 276 -2.93 1.31 20.54
CA VAL A 276 -2.36 -0.04 20.43
C VAL A 276 -3.19 -1.10 21.18
N GLY A 277 -4.10 -0.68 22.04
CA GLY A 277 -4.95 -1.60 22.79
C GLY A 277 -4.16 -2.54 23.71
N ILE A 278 -4.50 -3.83 23.66
CA ILE A 278 -3.92 -4.86 24.54
C ILE A 278 -2.45 -5.10 24.19
N PHE A 279 -2.11 -5.15 22.90
CA PHE A 279 -0.79 -5.50 22.38
C PHE A 279 -0.10 -4.29 21.75
N ASN A 280 1.23 -4.27 21.74
CA ASN A 280 2.00 -3.22 21.11
C ASN A 280 3.19 -3.79 20.32
N GLY A 281 2.96 -4.20 19.09
CA GLY A 281 4.00 -4.54 18.12
C GLY A 281 4.70 -3.32 17.56
N CYS A 282 4.07 -2.13 17.61
CA CYS A 282 4.61 -0.89 17.05
C CYS A 282 5.90 -0.45 17.77
N SER A 283 6.06 -0.79 19.05
CA SER A 283 7.33 -0.53 19.78
C SER A 283 8.49 -1.29 19.16
N SER A 284 8.31 -2.56 18.79
CA SER A 284 9.36 -3.36 18.15
C SER A 284 9.54 -3.02 16.67
N GLN A 285 8.47 -2.63 15.98
CA GLN A 285 8.50 -2.29 14.56
C GLN A 285 9.11 -0.90 14.30
N PHE A 286 8.58 0.11 14.96
CA PHE A 286 8.85 1.52 14.68
C PHE A 286 9.45 2.28 15.85
N GLY A 287 9.71 1.63 16.99
CA GLY A 287 10.18 2.32 18.20
C GLY A 287 9.09 3.17 18.86
N ALA A 288 7.82 2.87 18.63
CA ALA A 288 6.71 3.58 19.26
C ALA A 288 6.80 3.53 20.79
N PRO A 289 6.29 4.56 21.52
CA PRO A 289 6.20 4.56 22.97
C PRO A 289 5.46 3.33 23.52
N LYS A 290 5.64 3.04 24.81
CA LYS A 290 5.02 1.88 25.48
C LYS A 290 3.51 1.81 25.30
N ASP A 291 2.84 2.94 25.28
CA ASP A 291 1.39 3.04 25.11
C ASP A 291 0.97 3.40 23.68
N GLY A 292 1.89 3.27 22.71
CA GLY A 292 1.68 3.65 21.33
C GLY A 292 1.85 5.17 21.13
N TRP A 293 1.36 5.67 20.02
CA TRP A 293 1.28 7.11 19.73
C TRP A 293 -0.02 7.64 20.33
N GLY A 294 0.08 8.50 21.35
CA GLY A 294 -1.07 8.98 22.12
C GLY A 294 -1.52 8.02 23.20
N ASP A 295 -2.82 7.95 23.46
CA ASP A 295 -3.39 7.09 24.50
C ASP A 295 -3.43 5.62 24.04
N ARG A 296 -3.16 4.68 24.93
CA ARG A 296 -3.18 3.23 24.63
C ARG A 296 -4.50 2.77 24.01
N TYR A 297 -5.62 3.25 24.55
CA TYR A 297 -6.98 3.05 24.03
C TYR A 297 -7.51 4.36 23.50
N GLY A 298 -7.44 4.56 22.18
CA GLY A 298 -7.93 5.77 21.55
C GLY A 298 -6.90 6.52 20.70
N GLY A 299 -5.61 6.37 21.00
CA GLY A 299 -4.49 6.86 20.19
C GLY A 299 -4.28 8.36 20.24
N VAL A 300 -3.82 8.93 19.14
CA VAL A 300 -3.55 10.37 18.99
C VAL A 300 -4.84 11.20 19.07
N LYS A 301 -4.72 12.45 19.53
CA LYS A 301 -5.90 13.32 19.82
C LYS A 301 -6.23 14.30 18.69
N SER A 302 -5.27 14.58 17.81
CA SER A 302 -5.43 15.56 16.74
C SER A 302 -4.72 15.14 15.46
N ALA A 303 -5.08 15.76 14.33
CA ALA A 303 -4.38 15.56 13.06
C ALA A 303 -2.91 15.97 13.11
N ALA A 304 -2.55 16.95 13.95
CA ALA A 304 -1.17 17.38 14.15
C ALA A 304 -0.32 16.28 14.78
N ASP A 305 -0.89 15.49 15.69
CA ASP A 305 -0.20 14.39 16.37
C ASP A 305 0.19 13.25 15.40
N CYS A 306 -0.43 13.18 14.22
CA CYS A 306 -0.07 12.20 13.21
C CYS A 306 1.38 12.32 12.73
N SER A 307 2.00 13.49 12.92
CA SER A 307 3.42 13.71 12.64
C SER A 307 4.36 12.89 13.54
N GLN A 308 3.88 12.38 14.66
CA GLN A 308 4.64 11.49 15.55
C GLN A 308 4.79 10.06 14.99
N LEU A 309 3.94 9.67 14.03
CA LEU A 309 3.97 8.36 13.41
C LEU A 309 5.03 8.31 12.30
N PRO A 310 5.53 7.12 11.95
CA PRO A 310 6.31 6.92 10.73
C PRO A 310 5.60 7.49 9.51
N THR A 311 6.36 8.03 8.57
CA THR A 311 5.82 8.74 7.39
C THR A 311 4.78 7.91 6.64
N GLU A 312 5.03 6.61 6.49
CA GLU A 312 4.11 5.67 5.82
C GLU A 312 2.76 5.47 6.52
N LEU A 313 2.64 5.81 7.80
CA LEU A 313 1.41 5.66 8.58
C LEU A 313 0.65 6.99 8.74
N GLN A 314 1.25 8.12 8.37
CA GLN A 314 0.68 9.45 8.63
C GLN A 314 -0.61 9.71 7.86
N GLU A 315 -0.72 9.23 6.62
CA GLU A 315 -1.92 9.47 5.80
C GLU A 315 -3.13 8.71 6.35
N GLY A 316 -2.97 7.44 6.75
CA GLY A 316 -4.03 6.69 7.43
C GLY A 316 -4.44 7.31 8.78
N CYS A 317 -3.47 7.89 9.49
CA CYS A 317 -3.73 8.65 10.71
C CYS A 317 -4.53 9.93 10.41
N LYS A 318 -4.12 10.73 9.43
CA LYS A 318 -4.82 11.96 9.02
C LYS A 318 -6.22 11.68 8.50
N TRP A 319 -6.42 10.53 7.82
CA TRP A 319 -7.75 10.10 7.36
C TRP A 319 -8.77 10.07 8.51
N ARG A 320 -8.38 9.66 9.71
CA ARG A 320 -9.23 9.68 10.91
C ARG A 320 -9.83 11.07 11.17
N PHE A 321 -9.06 12.12 11.00
CA PHE A 321 -9.52 13.49 11.30
C PHE A 321 -10.20 14.13 10.09
N ASN A 322 -9.72 13.85 8.89
CA ASN A 322 -10.21 14.45 7.66
C ASN A 322 -11.51 13.81 7.18
N TRP A 323 -11.52 12.51 6.90
CA TRP A 323 -12.69 11.81 6.37
C TRP A 323 -13.61 11.28 7.47
N PHE A 324 -13.03 10.61 8.47
CA PHE A 324 -13.76 9.98 9.58
C PHE A 324 -14.21 10.99 10.66
N LYS A 325 -13.77 12.25 10.55
CA LYS A 325 -14.14 13.38 11.44
C LYS A 325 -13.93 13.09 12.92
N ASN A 326 -12.90 12.30 13.23
CA ASN A 326 -12.60 11.84 14.59
C ASN A 326 -13.81 11.24 15.32
N ALA A 327 -14.73 10.59 14.57
CA ALA A 327 -15.91 9.96 15.16
C ALA A 327 -15.51 8.98 16.26
N ASP A 328 -16.23 9.01 17.37
CA ASP A 328 -15.97 8.13 18.51
C ASP A 328 -16.94 6.95 18.48
N ASN A 329 -16.41 5.78 18.12
CA ASN A 329 -17.10 4.49 18.10
C ASN A 329 -18.51 4.53 17.47
N PRO A 330 -18.67 5.05 16.24
CA PRO A 330 -19.99 5.17 15.63
C PRO A 330 -20.64 3.82 15.40
N SER A 331 -21.96 3.78 15.53
CA SER A 331 -22.78 2.62 15.17
C SER A 331 -22.86 2.48 13.65
N VAL A 332 -23.12 1.26 13.18
CA VAL A 332 -23.26 0.94 11.76
C VAL A 332 -24.46 0.04 11.49
N THR A 333 -25.00 0.14 10.28
CA THR A 333 -25.72 -0.96 9.61
C THR A 333 -24.78 -1.57 8.61
N PHE A 334 -24.72 -2.89 8.52
CA PHE A 334 -23.75 -3.57 7.66
C PHE A 334 -24.35 -4.76 6.92
N GLU A 335 -23.75 -5.09 5.80
CA GLU A 335 -24.05 -6.28 5.00
C GLU A 335 -22.75 -6.85 4.43
N ARG A 336 -22.72 -8.19 4.24
CA ARG A 336 -21.62 -8.83 3.51
C ARG A 336 -21.73 -8.50 2.04
N VAL A 337 -20.59 -8.16 1.43
CA VAL A 337 -20.47 -7.85 0.01
C VAL A 337 -19.30 -8.58 -0.62
N GLN A 338 -19.31 -8.67 -1.96
CA GLN A 338 -18.14 -9.07 -2.73
C GLN A 338 -17.01 -8.08 -2.50
N CYS A 339 -15.78 -8.57 -2.32
CA CYS A 339 -14.64 -7.73 -2.02
C CYS A 339 -14.23 -6.87 -3.24
N PRO A 340 -14.09 -5.56 -3.08
CA PRO A 340 -13.40 -4.73 -4.07
C PRO A 340 -11.98 -5.23 -4.33
N LYS A 341 -11.58 -5.19 -5.59
CA LYS A 341 -10.24 -5.61 -6.00
C LYS A 341 -9.14 -4.82 -5.28
N GLU A 342 -9.39 -3.54 -5.02
CA GLU A 342 -8.47 -2.63 -4.31
C GLU A 342 -8.11 -3.14 -2.91
N LEU A 343 -9.04 -3.78 -2.20
CA LEU A 343 -8.78 -4.37 -0.89
C LEU A 343 -8.03 -5.71 -1.01
N THR A 344 -8.46 -6.57 -1.94
CA THR A 344 -7.86 -7.89 -2.11
C THR A 344 -6.46 -7.84 -2.72
N ASP A 345 -6.14 -6.85 -3.54
CA ASP A 345 -4.78 -6.62 -4.06
C ASP A 345 -3.79 -6.28 -2.94
N ILE A 346 -4.24 -5.53 -1.91
CA ILE A 346 -3.41 -5.20 -0.75
C ILE A 346 -3.16 -6.43 0.13
N THR A 347 -4.19 -7.20 0.40
CA THR A 347 -4.09 -8.31 1.36
C THR A 347 -3.67 -9.65 0.74
N GLY A 348 -3.83 -9.81 -0.57
CA GLY A 348 -3.67 -11.08 -1.27
C GLY A 348 -4.76 -12.12 -0.93
N CYS A 349 -5.73 -11.79 -0.07
CA CYS A 349 -6.72 -12.72 0.45
C CYS A 349 -8.08 -12.53 -0.21
N ILE A 350 -8.57 -13.58 -0.89
CA ILE A 350 -9.89 -13.62 -1.53
C ILE A 350 -10.69 -14.76 -0.90
N PRO A 351 -11.88 -14.48 -0.33
CA PRO A 351 -12.73 -15.53 0.21
C PRO A 351 -13.12 -16.57 -0.87
N VAL A 352 -13.19 -17.85 -0.52
CA VAL A 352 -13.56 -18.91 -1.49
C VAL A 352 -14.97 -18.74 -2.06
N ASP A 353 -15.84 -18.07 -1.34
CA ASP A 353 -17.23 -17.80 -1.70
C ASP A 353 -17.49 -16.35 -2.10
N ASP A 354 -16.44 -15.58 -2.38
CA ASP A 354 -16.54 -14.15 -2.70
C ASP A 354 -17.43 -13.89 -3.92
N ALA A 355 -17.30 -14.71 -4.96
CA ALA A 355 -18.10 -14.59 -6.18
C ALA A 355 -19.61 -14.77 -5.95
N SER A 356 -20.02 -15.43 -4.85
CA SER A 356 -21.43 -15.62 -4.46
C SER A 356 -21.95 -14.53 -3.53
N ALA A 357 -21.06 -13.69 -3.00
CA ALA A 357 -21.44 -12.57 -2.15
C ALA A 357 -22.19 -11.49 -2.94
N LYS A 358 -23.00 -10.70 -2.24
CA LYS A 358 -23.75 -9.59 -2.83
C LYS A 358 -22.78 -8.60 -3.46
N LYS A 359 -22.99 -8.27 -4.73
CA LYS A 359 -22.20 -7.24 -5.39
C LYS A 359 -22.47 -5.87 -4.75
N LEU A 360 -21.43 -5.02 -4.75
CA LEU A 360 -21.64 -3.62 -4.42
C LEU A 360 -22.61 -2.98 -5.42
N PRO A 361 -23.46 -2.05 -4.98
CA PRO A 361 -24.46 -1.42 -5.85
C PRO A 361 -23.87 -0.35 -6.79
N TRP A 362 -22.57 -0.39 -7.06
CA TRP A 362 -21.82 0.47 -7.98
C TRP A 362 -20.76 -0.31 -8.74
#